data_964f08367e0269c5ce9b66b1f3f07f98
#
_entry.id   964f08367e0269c5ce9b66b1f3f07f98
#
_cell.length_a   1.000
_cell.length_b   1.000
_cell.length_c   1.000
_cell.angle_alpha   90.00
_cell.angle_beta   90.00
_cell.angle_gamma   90.00
#
_symmetry.space_group_name_H-M   'P 1'
#
loop_
_entity.id
_entity.type
_entity.pdbx_description
1 polymer ?
#
loop_
_entity_poly.entity_id
_entity_poly.type
_entity_poly.pdbx_seq_one_letter_code
_entity_poly.pdbx_strand_id
1 'polypeptide(L)'
;MKQFISFIRKEFFHIFRDRRTMLILLGMPIVQIILFGFAITTEVKNVRVAVLDPSNDVVTRRIIDRMDASEYFTVIRRLHSPADMEASFGRGQIDMALVFSERFSDKLYTGEARVQLVSDATDPNMATMQAGYAANIISSAGQEMLLPGVHAAAIVPQLKLLYNPQMKSAYNFVPGVMGLILMLICAMMTSISIVREKETGTMEVLLVSPVKPLFIILAKAVPYFVLSFVNLTTILLLSVYVLDVPVAGSLFWLVVVSLLFIFVSLALGLLISTVTRTQVAAMLVSGLMLMMPTMLLSGMIFPIESMPVILQAISAVLPARWYIQAVRKLMIEGVDVSLVLMEVGILATMAVLLITVSFKKFKHRLE
;
A
#
# COMPACT_ATOMS: atom_id res chain seq x y z
N MET A 1 10.43 -39.77 -9.32
CA MET A 1 11.28 -38.58 -9.18
C MET A 1 11.84 -38.04 -10.49
N LYS A 2 12.48 -38.87 -11.37
CA LYS A 2 13.04 -38.41 -12.65
C LYS A 2 12.00 -37.71 -13.56
N GLN A 3 10.79 -38.26 -13.67
CA GLN A 3 9.71 -37.70 -14.48
C GLN A 3 9.27 -36.32 -13.98
N PHE A 4 9.12 -36.14 -12.68
CA PHE A 4 8.77 -34.84 -12.08
C PHE A 4 9.80 -33.74 -12.38
N ILE A 5 11.09 -34.08 -12.24
CA ILE A 5 12.18 -33.13 -12.56
C ILE A 5 12.19 -32.80 -14.07
N SER A 6 11.93 -33.78 -14.94
CA SER A 6 11.84 -33.54 -16.38
C SER A 6 10.67 -32.61 -16.75
N PHE A 7 9.51 -32.75 -16.07
CA PHE A 7 8.38 -31.84 -16.22
C PHE A 7 8.72 -30.41 -15.76
N ILE A 8 9.31 -30.24 -14.58
CA ILE A 8 9.77 -28.94 -14.09
C ILE A 8 10.72 -28.29 -15.09
N ARG A 9 11.73 -29.05 -15.58
CA ARG A 9 12.70 -28.56 -16.56
C ARG A 9 12.02 -28.11 -17.86
N LYS A 10 11.05 -28.88 -18.35
CA LYS A 10 10.24 -28.52 -19.54
C LYS A 10 9.52 -27.20 -19.32
N GLU A 11 8.85 -27.02 -18.18
CA GLU A 11 8.10 -25.79 -17.87
C GLU A 11 9.02 -24.58 -17.73
N PHE A 12 10.19 -24.74 -17.12
CA PHE A 12 11.21 -23.66 -17.08
C PHE A 12 11.63 -23.26 -18.50
N PHE A 13 11.98 -24.22 -19.36
CA PHE A 13 12.35 -23.90 -20.75
C PHE A 13 11.22 -23.23 -21.51
N HIS A 14 9.99 -23.65 -21.28
CA HIS A 14 8.83 -23.06 -21.93
C HIS A 14 8.66 -21.60 -21.56
N ILE A 15 8.81 -21.25 -20.27
CA ILE A 15 8.69 -19.88 -19.78
C ILE A 15 9.87 -19.02 -20.24
N PHE A 16 11.11 -19.48 -20.07
CA PHE A 16 12.30 -18.72 -20.45
C PHE A 16 12.46 -18.52 -21.96
N ARG A 17 11.87 -19.38 -22.78
CA ARG A 17 11.86 -19.23 -24.23
C ARG A 17 10.90 -18.14 -24.70
N ASP A 18 9.85 -17.86 -23.96
CA ASP A 18 8.91 -16.79 -24.26
C ASP A 18 9.40 -15.45 -23.67
N ARG A 19 10.24 -14.77 -24.48
CA ARG A 19 10.84 -13.47 -24.08
C ARG A 19 9.80 -12.39 -23.77
N ARG A 20 8.63 -12.39 -24.44
CA ARG A 20 7.58 -11.40 -24.21
C ARG A 20 6.94 -11.58 -22.85
N THR A 21 6.57 -12.81 -22.53
CA THR A 21 6.01 -13.15 -21.21
C THR A 21 7.02 -12.86 -20.10
N MET A 22 8.30 -13.21 -20.28
CA MET A 22 9.36 -12.92 -19.31
C MET A 22 9.56 -11.42 -19.06
N LEU A 23 9.56 -10.60 -20.13
CA LEU A 23 9.70 -9.16 -20.01
C LEU A 23 8.52 -8.55 -19.25
N ILE A 24 7.29 -9.02 -19.50
CA ILE A 24 6.11 -8.56 -18.76
C ILE A 24 6.19 -9.01 -17.30
N LEU A 25 6.52 -10.27 -17.04
CA LEU A 25 6.55 -10.83 -15.69
C LEU A 25 7.59 -10.18 -14.77
N LEU A 26 8.75 -9.81 -15.30
CA LEU A 26 9.82 -9.17 -14.53
C LEU A 26 9.80 -7.64 -14.65
N GLY A 27 9.40 -7.10 -15.80
CA GLY A 27 9.39 -5.67 -16.05
C GLY A 27 8.19 -4.96 -15.42
N MET A 28 7.00 -5.57 -15.45
CA MET A 28 5.80 -4.95 -14.91
C MET A 28 5.87 -4.66 -13.40
N PRO A 29 6.40 -5.56 -12.54
CA PRO A 29 6.63 -5.26 -11.13
C PRO A 29 7.53 -4.04 -10.90
N ILE A 30 8.59 -3.93 -11.68
CA ILE A 30 9.53 -2.79 -11.60
C ILE A 30 8.81 -1.49 -11.93
N VAL A 31 8.09 -1.46 -13.05
CA VAL A 31 7.32 -0.27 -13.45
C VAL A 31 6.25 0.07 -12.42
N GLN A 32 5.52 -0.92 -11.91
CA GLN A 32 4.48 -0.71 -10.92
C GLN A 32 5.03 -0.18 -9.60
N ILE A 33 6.12 -0.76 -9.06
CA ILE A 33 6.67 -0.29 -7.78
C ILE A 33 7.22 1.15 -7.90
N ILE A 34 7.84 1.48 -9.02
CA ILE A 34 8.32 2.83 -9.30
C ILE A 34 7.14 3.79 -9.45
N LEU A 35 6.13 3.42 -10.25
CA LEU A 35 4.97 4.26 -10.49
C LEU A 35 4.20 4.51 -9.19
N PHE A 36 3.86 3.47 -8.44
CA PHE A 36 3.13 3.60 -7.18
C PHE A 36 3.97 4.24 -6.07
N GLY A 37 5.28 4.05 -6.09
CA GLY A 37 6.19 4.66 -5.11
C GLY A 37 6.39 6.16 -5.29
N PHE A 38 6.38 6.64 -6.53
CA PHE A 38 6.61 8.06 -6.84
C PHE A 38 5.34 8.81 -7.27
N ALA A 39 4.40 8.17 -7.98
CA ALA A 39 3.24 8.87 -8.53
C ALA A 39 2.11 9.06 -7.51
N ILE A 40 1.97 8.15 -6.54
CA ILE A 40 0.99 8.31 -5.47
C ILE A 40 1.69 8.96 -4.28
N THR A 41 1.99 10.23 -4.40
CA THR A 41 2.48 11.04 -3.28
C THR A 41 1.29 11.62 -2.54
N THR A 42 1.06 11.18 -1.31
CA THR A 42 0.25 11.87 -0.32
C THR A 42 1.13 12.80 0.54
N GLU A 43 2.36 13.04 0.09
CA GLU A 43 3.26 13.94 0.80
C GLU A 43 2.76 15.37 0.67
N VAL A 44 2.66 16.03 1.81
CA VAL A 44 2.37 17.47 1.86
C VAL A 44 3.62 18.19 1.36
N LYS A 45 3.55 18.78 0.17
CA LYS A 45 4.64 19.59 -0.41
C LYS A 45 4.06 20.79 -1.13
N ASN A 46 4.74 21.94 -1.00
CA ASN A 46 4.39 23.18 -1.71
C ASN A 46 2.92 23.60 -1.53
N VAL A 47 2.36 23.41 -0.34
CA VAL A 47 1.00 23.85 -0.03
C VAL A 47 0.96 25.36 -0.06
N ARG A 48 0.13 25.91 -0.92
CA ARG A 48 -0.02 27.37 -1.09
C ARG A 48 -0.88 27.93 0.03
N VAL A 49 -0.24 28.68 0.91
CA VAL A 49 -0.88 29.25 2.09
C VAL A 49 -1.15 30.74 1.90
N ALA A 50 -2.35 31.17 2.23
CA ALA A 50 -2.67 32.57 2.39
C ALA A 50 -2.89 32.90 3.87
N VAL A 51 -2.60 34.12 4.28
CA VAL A 51 -2.65 34.54 5.67
C VAL A 51 -3.59 35.72 5.83
N LEU A 52 -4.57 35.59 6.72
CA LEU A 52 -5.42 36.67 7.22
C LEU A 52 -4.96 37.02 8.65
N ASP A 53 -4.19 38.07 8.78
CA ASP A 53 -3.59 38.50 10.04
C ASP A 53 -4.02 39.94 10.42
N PRO A 54 -5.13 40.10 11.13
CA PRO A 54 -5.57 41.43 11.60
C PRO A 54 -4.71 41.94 12.75
N SER A 55 -3.94 41.10 13.42
CA SER A 55 -3.06 41.49 14.53
C SER A 55 -1.75 42.10 14.04
N ASN A 56 -1.16 41.53 13.00
CA ASN A 56 0.10 41.93 12.36
C ASN A 56 1.22 42.23 13.38
N ASP A 57 1.33 41.41 14.42
CA ASP A 57 2.30 41.53 15.49
C ASP A 57 3.56 40.68 15.28
N VAL A 58 4.52 40.77 16.21
CA VAL A 58 5.80 40.07 16.13
C VAL A 58 5.59 38.54 16.21
N VAL A 59 4.60 38.08 16.97
CA VAL A 59 4.34 36.67 17.21
C VAL A 59 3.73 36.04 15.95
N THR A 60 2.72 36.69 15.35
CA THR A 60 2.09 36.23 14.13
C THR A 60 3.09 36.14 12.98
N ARG A 61 3.96 37.16 12.84
CA ARG A 61 5.03 37.15 11.83
C ARG A 61 5.99 35.99 12.00
N ARG A 62 6.43 35.70 13.23
CA ARG A 62 7.31 34.52 13.48
C ARG A 62 6.65 33.21 13.12
N ILE A 63 5.36 33.02 13.41
CA ILE A 63 4.63 31.81 13.03
C ILE A 63 4.58 31.70 11.51
N ILE A 64 4.28 32.80 10.81
CA ILE A 64 4.21 32.87 9.35
C ILE A 64 5.59 32.54 8.74
N ASP A 65 6.66 33.17 9.22
CA ASP A 65 8.02 32.98 8.74
C ASP A 65 8.46 31.51 8.94
N ARG A 66 8.10 30.89 10.08
CA ARG A 66 8.43 29.49 10.35
C ARG A 66 7.65 28.53 9.46
N MET A 67 6.41 28.87 9.12
CA MET A 67 5.62 28.11 8.17
C MET A 67 6.21 28.19 6.75
N ASP A 68 6.57 29.39 6.32
CA ASP A 68 7.17 29.64 5.00
C ASP A 68 8.58 29.04 4.86
N ALA A 69 9.33 28.97 5.95
CA ALA A 69 10.64 28.31 6.01
C ALA A 69 10.56 26.77 6.01
N SER A 70 9.38 26.18 6.10
CA SER A 70 9.19 24.74 6.07
C SER A 70 9.19 24.22 4.62
N GLU A 71 9.58 22.96 4.43
CA GLU A 71 9.51 22.29 3.10
C GLU A 71 8.08 21.99 2.64
N TYR A 72 7.10 22.19 3.53
CA TYR A 72 5.71 21.78 3.31
C TYR A 72 4.83 22.89 2.79
N PHE A 73 5.09 24.14 3.21
CA PHE A 73 4.21 25.29 2.99
C PHE A 73 4.94 26.42 2.29
N THR A 74 4.23 27.14 1.43
CA THR A 74 4.70 28.36 0.79
C THR A 74 3.66 29.44 1.02
N VAL A 75 4.02 30.51 1.75
CA VAL A 75 3.12 31.64 2.03
C VAL A 75 3.12 32.57 0.82
N ILE A 76 2.07 32.48 0.01
CA ILE A 76 2.01 33.18 -1.29
C ILE A 76 1.27 34.51 -1.22
N ARG A 77 0.38 34.70 -0.22
CA ARG A 77 -0.49 35.88 -0.19
C ARG A 77 -0.93 36.26 1.20
N ARG A 78 -1.08 37.56 1.44
CA ARG A 78 -1.81 38.13 2.58
C ARG A 78 -3.22 38.49 2.15
N LEU A 79 -4.20 38.12 2.95
CA LEU A 79 -5.62 38.38 2.73
C LEU A 79 -6.05 39.59 3.58
N HIS A 80 -7.02 40.34 3.06
CA HIS A 80 -7.53 41.50 3.75
C HIS A 80 -8.94 41.30 4.33
N SER A 81 -9.66 40.29 3.86
CA SER A 81 -11.01 39.96 4.32
C SER A 81 -11.36 38.49 4.17
N PRO A 82 -12.37 37.98 4.90
CA PRO A 82 -12.91 36.64 4.67
C PRO A 82 -13.43 36.42 3.23
N ALA A 83 -14.01 37.45 2.61
CA ALA A 83 -14.49 37.38 1.23
C ALA A 83 -13.35 37.18 0.21
N ASP A 84 -12.18 37.79 0.48
CA ASP A 84 -10.97 37.61 -0.33
C ASP A 84 -10.42 36.16 -0.18
N MET A 85 -10.55 35.56 1.00
CA MET A 85 -10.21 34.17 1.27
C MET A 85 -11.10 33.24 0.44
N GLU A 86 -12.42 33.37 0.51
CA GLU A 86 -13.36 32.55 -0.27
C GLU A 86 -13.12 32.66 -1.77
N ALA A 87 -12.89 33.89 -2.27
CA ALA A 87 -12.57 34.12 -3.67
C ALA A 87 -11.25 33.46 -4.10
N SER A 88 -10.24 33.41 -3.20
CA SER A 88 -8.94 32.79 -3.46
C SER A 88 -9.05 31.26 -3.51
N PHE A 89 -9.84 30.62 -2.64
CA PHE A 89 -10.17 29.21 -2.70
C PHE A 89 -10.96 28.88 -3.98
N GLY A 90 -12.00 29.64 -4.29
CA GLY A 90 -12.84 29.41 -5.47
C GLY A 90 -12.08 29.52 -6.82
N ARG A 91 -10.96 30.25 -6.84
CA ARG A 91 -10.07 30.35 -8.01
C ARG A 91 -8.96 29.31 -8.00
N GLY A 92 -8.88 28.44 -6.98
CA GLY A 92 -7.81 27.46 -6.84
C GLY A 92 -6.41 28.09 -6.65
N GLN A 93 -6.35 29.31 -6.11
CA GLN A 93 -5.08 30.01 -5.91
C GLN A 93 -4.36 29.59 -4.63
N ILE A 94 -5.11 29.13 -3.64
CA ILE A 94 -4.62 28.70 -2.33
C ILE A 94 -5.20 27.33 -1.97
N ASP A 95 -4.43 26.57 -1.21
CA ASP A 95 -4.82 25.26 -0.70
C ASP A 95 -5.17 25.32 0.78
N MET A 96 -4.62 26.32 1.50
CA MET A 96 -4.86 26.56 2.92
C MET A 96 -4.86 28.06 3.26
N ALA A 97 -5.65 28.44 4.25
CA ALA A 97 -5.60 29.77 4.84
C ALA A 97 -5.35 29.70 6.35
N LEU A 98 -4.48 30.58 6.85
CA LEU A 98 -4.23 30.86 8.27
C LEU A 98 -4.97 32.11 8.65
N VAL A 99 -5.84 32.03 9.67
CA VAL A 99 -6.58 33.17 10.19
C VAL A 99 -6.21 33.36 11.64
N PHE A 100 -5.59 34.49 11.96
CA PHE A 100 -5.22 34.88 13.31
C PHE A 100 -6.31 35.69 13.98
N SER A 101 -6.46 35.55 15.31
CA SER A 101 -7.35 36.40 16.10
C SER A 101 -6.74 37.79 16.25
N GLU A 102 -7.59 38.84 16.40
CA GLU A 102 -7.14 40.20 16.72
C GLU A 102 -6.39 40.22 18.04
N ARG A 103 -5.36 41.06 18.12
CA ARG A 103 -4.46 41.22 19.29
C ARG A 103 -3.91 39.86 19.74
N PHE A 104 -3.35 39.12 18.81
CA PHE A 104 -2.89 37.74 19.02
C PHE A 104 -1.82 37.65 20.11
N SER A 105 -0.83 38.54 20.10
CA SER A 105 0.23 38.59 21.12
C SER A 105 -0.31 38.77 22.53
N ASP A 106 -1.29 39.66 22.71
CA ASP A 106 -1.89 39.88 24.03
C ASP A 106 -2.65 38.66 24.53
N LYS A 107 -3.41 38.07 23.62
CA LYS A 107 -4.21 36.86 23.89
C LYS A 107 -3.36 35.60 24.09
N LEU A 108 -2.14 35.58 23.61
CA LEU A 108 -1.23 34.45 23.82
C LEU A 108 -0.92 34.24 25.31
N TYR A 109 -0.71 35.36 26.04
CA TYR A 109 -0.42 35.31 27.48
C TYR A 109 -1.66 35.00 28.35
N THR A 110 -2.87 35.27 27.86
CA THR A 110 -4.13 34.91 28.54
C THR A 110 -4.68 33.53 28.17
N GLY A 111 -4.05 32.85 27.21
CA GLY A 111 -4.53 31.54 26.73
C GLY A 111 -5.73 31.62 25.76
N GLU A 112 -6.09 32.82 25.30
CA GLU A 112 -7.23 33.08 24.41
C GLU A 112 -6.82 33.21 22.93
N ALA A 113 -5.51 33.16 22.63
CA ALA A 113 -5.03 33.25 21.25
C ALA A 113 -5.54 32.07 20.42
N ARG A 114 -6.09 32.39 19.26
CA ARG A 114 -6.63 31.35 18.34
C ARG A 114 -6.07 31.54 16.96
N VAL A 115 -5.65 30.42 16.37
CA VAL A 115 -5.33 30.31 14.94
C VAL A 115 -6.34 29.36 14.34
N GLN A 116 -7.08 29.82 13.36
CA GLN A 116 -7.97 28.96 12.58
C GLN A 116 -7.26 28.54 11.30
N LEU A 117 -7.26 27.22 11.05
CA LEU A 117 -6.79 26.63 9.81
C LEU A 117 -8.00 26.33 8.93
N VAL A 118 -8.01 26.89 7.72
CA VAL A 118 -9.03 26.62 6.71
C VAL A 118 -8.33 25.94 5.54
N SER A 119 -8.71 24.73 5.21
CA SER A 119 -8.13 23.94 4.10
C SER A 119 -9.18 23.61 3.06
N ASP A 120 -8.74 23.52 1.80
CA ASP A 120 -9.56 22.95 0.75
C ASP A 120 -9.73 21.45 1.02
N ALA A 121 -10.95 21.05 1.37
CA ALA A 121 -11.31 19.67 1.70
C ALA A 121 -11.88 18.89 0.50
N THR A 122 -11.64 19.33 -0.74
CA THR A 122 -11.97 18.58 -1.94
C THR A 122 -11.29 17.21 -1.92
N ASP A 123 -10.06 17.12 -1.41
CA ASP A 123 -9.43 15.89 -0.99
C ASP A 123 -9.32 15.85 0.56
N PRO A 124 -10.20 15.10 1.25
CA PRO A 124 -10.23 15.06 2.71
C PRO A 124 -8.93 14.52 3.34
N ASN A 125 -8.25 13.60 2.66
CA ASN A 125 -7.01 13.00 3.17
C ASN A 125 -5.89 14.05 3.16
N MET A 126 -5.73 14.74 2.03
CA MET A 126 -4.75 15.81 1.89
C MET A 126 -5.03 16.95 2.86
N ALA A 127 -6.29 17.40 2.98
CA ALA A 127 -6.68 18.46 3.91
C ALA A 127 -6.35 18.12 5.36
N THR A 128 -6.65 16.87 5.79
CA THR A 128 -6.35 16.42 7.15
C THR A 128 -4.85 16.40 7.44
N MET A 129 -4.06 15.92 6.47
CA MET A 129 -2.60 15.88 6.59
C MET A 129 -2.01 17.29 6.64
N GLN A 130 -2.40 18.17 5.72
CA GLN A 130 -1.97 19.57 5.70
C GLN A 130 -2.29 20.29 7.02
N ALA A 131 -3.52 20.11 7.52
CA ALA A 131 -3.92 20.69 8.81
C ALA A 131 -3.08 20.17 9.97
N GLY A 132 -2.75 18.86 9.99
CA GLY A 132 -1.88 18.27 11.00
C GLY A 132 -0.46 18.83 10.99
N TYR A 133 0.15 18.99 9.81
CA TYR A 133 1.48 19.63 9.67
C TYR A 133 1.46 21.09 10.10
N ALA A 134 0.46 21.85 9.64
CA ALA A 134 0.32 23.25 10.02
C ALA A 134 0.14 23.43 11.54
N ALA A 135 -0.73 22.61 12.15
CA ALA A 135 -0.96 22.63 13.59
C ALA A 135 0.34 22.33 14.39
N ASN A 136 1.16 21.38 13.92
CA ASN A 136 2.45 21.08 14.56
C ASN A 136 3.43 22.24 14.48
N ILE A 137 3.55 22.89 13.32
CA ILE A 137 4.44 24.06 13.15
C ILE A 137 3.97 25.21 14.05
N ILE A 138 2.67 25.51 14.06
CA ILE A 138 2.09 26.59 14.88
C ILE A 138 2.30 26.29 16.37
N SER A 139 2.03 25.07 16.81
CA SER A 139 2.21 24.65 18.20
C SER A 139 3.66 24.77 18.65
N SER A 140 4.61 24.28 17.85
CA SER A 140 6.04 24.35 18.17
C SER A 140 6.54 25.81 18.20
N ALA A 141 6.07 26.64 17.26
CA ALA A 141 6.39 28.08 17.26
C ALA A 141 5.81 28.80 18.50
N GLY A 142 4.59 28.47 18.90
CA GLY A 142 3.96 29.04 20.10
C GLY A 142 4.70 28.67 21.38
N GLN A 143 5.17 27.43 21.51
CA GLN A 143 5.94 26.98 22.70
C GLN A 143 7.28 27.72 22.86
N GLU A 144 7.99 27.97 21.79
CA GLU A 144 9.28 28.70 21.84
C GLU A 144 9.13 30.19 22.21
N MET A 145 7.93 30.75 22.04
CA MET A 145 7.66 32.17 22.31
C MET A 145 7.16 32.42 23.74
N LEU A 146 6.71 31.41 24.46
CA LEU A 146 6.34 31.52 25.86
C LEU A 146 7.62 31.62 26.69
N LEU A 147 7.74 32.74 27.48
CA LEU A 147 8.87 32.93 28.37
C LEU A 147 9.01 31.76 29.36
N PRO A 148 10.23 31.35 29.74
CA PRO A 148 10.45 30.37 30.81
C PRO A 148 9.81 30.85 32.10
N GLY A 149 8.81 30.17 32.60
CA GLY A 149 8.08 30.50 33.83
C GLY A 149 6.63 30.99 33.64
N VAL A 150 6.20 31.30 32.45
CA VAL A 150 4.77 31.54 32.14
C VAL A 150 4.12 30.19 31.85
N HIS A 151 3.62 29.54 32.89
CA HIS A 151 2.73 28.39 32.73
C HIS A 151 1.35 28.87 32.31
N ALA A 152 1.18 29.21 31.04
CA ALA A 152 -0.15 29.24 30.47
C ALA A 152 -0.67 27.79 30.61
N ALA A 153 -1.82 27.62 31.26
CA ALA A 153 -2.45 26.32 31.50
C ALA A 153 -3.02 25.70 30.19
N ALA A 154 -2.26 25.77 29.13
CA ALA A 154 -2.58 25.13 27.86
C ALA A 154 -1.94 23.74 27.83
N ILE A 155 -2.75 22.69 27.84
CA ILE A 155 -2.29 21.37 27.47
C ILE A 155 -1.88 21.45 25.99
N VAL A 156 -0.56 21.49 25.76
CA VAL A 156 -0.03 21.48 24.40
C VAL A 156 0.23 20.04 24.02
N PRO A 157 -0.57 19.45 23.14
CA PRO A 157 -0.33 18.10 22.69
C PRO A 157 0.99 18.06 21.89
N GLN A 158 1.95 17.25 22.34
CA GLN A 158 3.14 16.94 21.57
C GLN A 158 2.82 15.74 20.65
N LEU A 159 2.68 15.96 19.36
CA LEU A 159 2.52 14.90 18.39
C LEU A 159 3.89 14.33 18.04
N LYS A 160 4.13 13.07 18.44
CA LYS A 160 5.30 12.30 18.02
C LYS A 160 4.86 11.24 17.01
N LEU A 161 5.27 11.41 15.77
CA LEU A 161 5.04 10.42 14.72
C LEU A 161 6.07 9.29 14.86
N LEU A 162 5.57 8.06 15.09
CA LEU A 162 6.39 6.86 15.14
C LEU A 162 6.42 6.18 13.77
N TYR A 163 7.49 5.42 13.51
CA TYR A 163 7.70 4.59 12.32
C TYR A 163 7.84 5.31 10.97
N ASN A 164 7.13 6.41 10.73
CA ASN A 164 7.22 7.22 9.53
C ASN A 164 7.17 8.71 9.87
N PRO A 165 8.22 9.27 10.52
CA PRO A 165 8.24 10.67 10.94
C PRO A 165 8.16 11.67 9.77
N GLN A 166 8.65 11.26 8.60
CA GLN A 166 8.65 12.06 7.37
C GLN A 166 7.34 11.93 6.59
N MET A 167 6.38 11.12 7.09
CA MET A 167 5.09 10.83 6.44
C MET A 167 5.21 10.48 4.94
N LYS A 168 6.31 9.79 4.56
CA LYS A 168 6.52 9.32 3.18
C LYS A 168 5.42 8.34 2.78
N SER A 169 4.76 8.62 1.67
CA SER A 169 3.70 7.76 1.12
C SER A 169 4.17 6.37 0.76
N ALA A 170 5.43 6.23 0.33
CA ALA A 170 6.03 4.96 -0.01
C ALA A 170 5.94 3.93 1.13
N TYR A 171 6.02 4.36 2.40
CA TYR A 171 5.90 3.47 3.57
C TYR A 171 4.53 2.79 3.67
N ASN A 172 3.48 3.45 3.19
CA ASN A 172 2.14 2.88 3.16
C ASN A 172 1.89 2.06 1.90
N PHE A 173 2.31 2.58 0.74
CA PHE A 173 1.99 1.97 -0.56
C PHE A 173 2.87 0.77 -0.91
N VAL A 174 4.17 0.76 -0.53
CA VAL A 174 5.08 -0.33 -0.89
C VAL A 174 4.59 -1.71 -0.41
N PRO A 175 4.21 -1.93 0.87
CA PRO A 175 3.64 -3.19 1.32
C PRO A 175 2.38 -3.59 0.56
N GLY A 176 1.52 -2.61 0.25
CA GLY A 176 0.28 -2.80 -0.50
C GLY A 176 0.53 -3.26 -1.94
N VAL A 177 1.39 -2.53 -2.65
CA VAL A 177 1.77 -2.83 -4.04
C VAL A 177 2.51 -4.16 -4.14
N MET A 178 3.38 -4.47 -3.18
CA MET A 178 4.06 -5.76 -3.10
C MET A 178 3.06 -6.92 -3.01
N GLY A 179 2.04 -6.80 -2.15
CA GLY A 179 0.95 -7.78 -2.04
C GLY A 179 0.13 -7.90 -3.33
N LEU A 180 -0.23 -6.77 -3.92
CA LEU A 180 -0.98 -6.73 -5.17
C LEU A 180 -0.23 -7.41 -6.32
N ILE A 181 1.03 -7.05 -6.54
CA ILE A 181 1.87 -7.57 -7.62
C ILE A 181 2.08 -9.06 -7.47
N LEU A 182 2.51 -9.52 -6.29
CA LEU A 182 2.78 -10.94 -6.05
C LEU A 182 1.52 -11.78 -6.24
N MET A 183 0.37 -11.31 -5.73
CA MET A 183 -0.89 -12.04 -5.89
C MET A 183 -1.34 -12.11 -7.34
N LEU A 184 -1.31 -10.99 -8.06
CA LEU A 184 -1.74 -10.94 -9.46
C LEU A 184 -0.87 -11.83 -10.33
N ILE A 185 0.46 -11.69 -10.24
CA ILE A 185 1.39 -12.48 -11.07
C ILE A 185 1.24 -13.97 -10.78
N CYS A 186 1.27 -14.36 -9.50
CA CYS A 186 1.17 -15.77 -9.12
C CYS A 186 -0.16 -16.39 -9.58
N ALA A 187 -1.28 -15.73 -9.26
CA ALA A 187 -2.61 -16.26 -9.56
C ALA A 187 -2.88 -16.27 -11.08
N MET A 188 -2.55 -15.17 -11.77
CA MET A 188 -2.78 -15.05 -13.21
C MET A 188 -1.94 -16.05 -14.00
N MET A 189 -0.64 -16.15 -13.72
CA MET A 189 0.24 -17.04 -14.48
C MET A 189 -0.08 -18.51 -14.23
N THR A 190 -0.37 -18.89 -12.98
CA THR A 190 -0.78 -20.25 -12.67
C THR A 190 -2.09 -20.62 -13.35
N SER A 191 -3.08 -19.73 -13.31
CA SER A 191 -4.37 -19.98 -13.95
C SER A 191 -4.26 -20.07 -15.46
N ILE A 192 -3.56 -19.15 -16.12
CA ILE A 192 -3.34 -19.17 -17.58
C ILE A 192 -2.58 -20.41 -18.00
N SER A 193 -1.50 -20.79 -17.30
CA SER A 193 -0.69 -21.97 -17.65
C SER A 193 -1.50 -23.27 -17.62
N ILE A 194 -2.41 -23.42 -16.65
CA ILE A 194 -3.25 -24.62 -16.54
C ILE A 194 -4.38 -24.59 -17.57
N VAL A 195 -5.02 -23.41 -17.75
CA VAL A 195 -6.12 -23.26 -18.69
C VAL A 195 -5.65 -23.40 -20.13
N ARG A 196 -4.43 -22.99 -20.45
CA ARG A 196 -3.82 -23.19 -21.76
C ARG A 196 -3.79 -24.69 -22.16
N GLU A 197 -3.40 -25.55 -21.23
CA GLU A 197 -3.40 -27.02 -21.51
C GLU A 197 -4.83 -27.56 -21.74
N LYS A 198 -5.82 -26.99 -21.07
CA LYS A 198 -7.22 -27.33 -21.28
C LYS A 198 -7.73 -26.85 -22.63
N GLU A 199 -7.41 -25.63 -23.00
CA GLU A 199 -7.85 -24.99 -24.24
C GLU A 199 -7.24 -25.64 -25.49
N THR A 200 -5.98 -26.11 -25.38
CA THR A 200 -5.26 -26.79 -26.45
C THR A 200 -5.54 -28.32 -26.51
N GLY A 201 -6.34 -28.86 -25.57
CA GLY A 201 -6.64 -30.30 -25.50
C GLY A 201 -5.49 -31.17 -24.99
N THR A 202 -4.33 -30.58 -24.67
CA THR A 202 -3.16 -31.34 -24.19
C THR A 202 -3.33 -31.86 -22.76
N MET A 203 -4.31 -31.32 -22.01
CA MET A 203 -4.62 -31.80 -20.67
C MET A 203 -5.06 -33.27 -20.65
N GLU A 204 -5.85 -33.71 -21.63
CA GLU A 204 -6.30 -35.11 -21.73
C GLU A 204 -5.13 -36.05 -21.93
N VAL A 205 -4.17 -35.68 -22.79
CA VAL A 205 -2.94 -36.45 -23.00
C VAL A 205 -2.10 -36.56 -21.73
N LEU A 206 -2.02 -35.48 -20.95
CA LEU A 206 -1.31 -35.45 -19.67
C LEU A 206 -1.97 -36.36 -18.63
N LEU A 207 -3.30 -36.47 -18.65
CA LEU A 207 -4.07 -37.29 -17.71
C LEU A 207 -4.01 -38.78 -18.00
N VAL A 208 -3.84 -39.16 -19.26
CA VAL A 208 -3.62 -40.59 -19.66
C VAL A 208 -2.18 -41.05 -19.35
N SER A 209 -1.27 -40.10 -19.07
CA SER A 209 0.10 -40.45 -18.68
C SER A 209 0.12 -41.08 -17.27
N PRO A 210 1.10 -41.99 -16.98
CA PRO A 210 1.20 -42.65 -15.66
C PRO A 210 1.64 -41.73 -14.53
N VAL A 211 1.56 -40.41 -14.73
CA VAL A 211 1.96 -39.37 -13.76
C VAL A 211 0.72 -38.91 -12.98
N LYS A 212 0.82 -38.92 -11.64
CA LYS A 212 -0.27 -38.44 -10.79
C LYS A 212 -0.58 -36.97 -11.10
N PRO A 213 -1.86 -36.58 -11.27
CA PRO A 213 -2.27 -35.18 -11.58
C PRO A 213 -1.67 -34.11 -10.66
N LEU A 214 -1.47 -34.50 -9.40
CA LEU A 214 -0.80 -33.64 -8.40
C LEU A 214 0.62 -33.20 -8.82
N PHE A 215 1.41 -34.16 -9.36
CA PHE A 215 2.77 -33.84 -9.79
C PHE A 215 2.80 -32.92 -11.01
N ILE A 216 1.81 -33.01 -11.89
CA ILE A 216 1.69 -32.11 -13.06
C ILE A 216 1.41 -30.69 -12.57
N ILE A 217 0.48 -30.52 -11.66
CA ILE A 217 0.11 -29.22 -11.09
C ILE A 217 1.30 -28.61 -10.35
N LEU A 218 1.96 -29.39 -9.48
CA LEU A 218 3.13 -28.91 -8.73
C LEU A 218 4.29 -28.57 -9.67
N ALA A 219 4.53 -29.36 -10.71
CA ALA A 219 5.59 -29.10 -11.69
C ALA A 219 5.36 -27.77 -12.44
N LYS A 220 4.09 -27.39 -12.68
CA LYS A 220 3.74 -26.08 -13.26
C LYS A 220 3.86 -24.93 -12.25
N ALA A 221 3.56 -25.15 -10.98
CA ALA A 221 3.65 -24.13 -9.96
C ALA A 221 5.10 -23.74 -9.59
N VAL A 222 6.05 -24.72 -9.64
CA VAL A 222 7.45 -24.49 -9.25
C VAL A 222 8.14 -23.36 -10.02
N PRO A 223 8.09 -23.29 -11.36
CA PRO A 223 8.71 -22.18 -12.08
C PRO A 223 8.14 -20.81 -11.72
N TYR A 224 6.83 -20.73 -11.53
CA TYR A 224 6.18 -19.47 -11.12
C TYR A 224 6.50 -19.09 -9.70
N PHE A 225 6.68 -20.06 -8.81
CA PHE A 225 7.18 -19.82 -7.45
C PHE A 225 8.59 -19.19 -7.48
N VAL A 226 9.50 -19.74 -8.29
CA VAL A 226 10.87 -19.23 -8.45
C VAL A 226 10.86 -17.83 -9.06
N LEU A 227 10.07 -17.59 -10.10
CA LEU A 227 9.93 -16.27 -10.72
C LEU A 227 9.35 -15.25 -9.74
N SER A 228 8.37 -15.64 -8.93
CA SER A 228 7.79 -14.77 -7.92
C SER A 228 8.77 -14.46 -6.78
N PHE A 229 9.67 -15.39 -6.47
CA PHE A 229 10.77 -15.13 -5.55
C PHE A 229 11.78 -14.11 -6.13
N VAL A 230 12.08 -14.19 -7.42
CA VAL A 230 12.91 -13.18 -8.11
C VAL A 230 12.21 -11.82 -8.07
N ASN A 231 10.91 -11.77 -8.37
CA ASN A 231 10.12 -10.54 -8.28
C ASN A 231 10.11 -9.96 -6.86
N LEU A 232 9.89 -10.81 -5.84
CA LEU A 232 9.98 -10.39 -4.43
C LEU A 232 11.32 -9.73 -4.11
N THR A 233 12.42 -10.37 -4.51
CA THR A 233 13.77 -9.85 -4.31
C THR A 233 13.95 -8.51 -5.03
N THR A 234 13.50 -8.41 -6.27
CA THR A 234 13.58 -7.16 -7.05
C THR A 234 12.77 -6.04 -6.40
N ILE A 235 11.53 -6.33 -5.95
CA ILE A 235 10.67 -5.37 -5.26
C ILE A 235 11.32 -4.90 -3.96
N LEU A 236 11.87 -5.79 -3.15
CA LEU A 236 12.54 -5.43 -1.90
C LEU A 236 13.78 -4.57 -2.14
N LEU A 237 14.58 -4.89 -3.15
CA LEU A 237 15.75 -4.07 -3.53
C LEU A 237 15.33 -2.67 -3.97
N LEU A 238 14.32 -2.56 -4.84
CA LEU A 238 13.79 -1.25 -5.27
C LEU A 238 13.19 -0.46 -4.10
N SER A 239 12.47 -1.13 -3.20
CA SER A 239 11.87 -0.49 -2.02
C SER A 239 12.93 0.14 -1.12
N VAL A 240 14.02 -0.58 -0.86
CA VAL A 240 15.08 -0.10 0.04
C VAL A 240 15.98 0.92 -0.64
N TYR A 241 16.48 0.65 -1.87
CA TYR A 241 17.51 1.48 -2.50
C TYR A 241 16.98 2.61 -3.37
N VAL A 242 15.73 2.54 -3.84
CA VAL A 242 15.13 3.57 -4.73
C VAL A 242 14.07 4.39 -4.03
N LEU A 243 13.27 3.76 -3.16
CA LEU A 243 12.16 4.43 -2.47
C LEU A 243 12.49 4.78 -1.00
N ASP A 244 13.70 4.46 -0.51
CA ASP A 244 14.13 4.69 0.87
C ASP A 244 13.16 4.13 1.93
N VAL A 245 12.49 3.02 1.62
CA VAL A 245 11.60 2.34 2.57
C VAL A 245 12.43 1.32 3.35
N PRO A 246 12.62 1.52 4.67
CA PRO A 246 13.47 0.64 5.46
C PRO A 246 12.84 -0.73 5.67
N VAL A 247 13.67 -1.75 5.91
CA VAL A 247 13.25 -3.01 6.51
C VAL A 247 13.66 -2.94 7.99
N ALA A 248 12.76 -2.38 8.82
CA ALA A 248 13.03 -2.14 10.23
C ALA A 248 13.12 -3.43 11.05
N GLY A 249 12.37 -4.47 10.65
CA GLY A 249 12.33 -5.76 11.33
C GLY A 249 13.20 -6.83 10.66
N SER A 250 12.88 -8.10 10.92
CA SER A 250 13.63 -9.24 10.40
C SER A 250 13.35 -9.52 8.92
N LEU A 251 14.36 -9.33 8.07
CA LEU A 251 14.30 -9.68 6.64
C LEU A 251 13.99 -11.18 6.44
N PHE A 252 14.50 -12.06 7.32
CA PHE A 252 14.23 -13.49 7.22
C PHE A 252 12.72 -13.78 7.34
N TRP A 253 12.05 -13.25 8.34
CA TRP A 253 10.62 -13.46 8.54
C TRP A 253 9.79 -12.78 7.45
N LEU A 254 10.22 -11.62 6.97
CA LEU A 254 9.60 -10.94 5.86
C LEU A 254 9.59 -11.82 4.60
N VAL A 255 10.73 -12.46 4.30
CA VAL A 255 10.84 -13.40 3.16
C VAL A 255 9.99 -14.63 3.39
N VAL A 256 10.00 -15.23 4.59
CA VAL A 256 9.20 -16.43 4.90
C VAL A 256 7.69 -16.16 4.74
N VAL A 257 7.20 -15.04 5.26
CA VAL A 257 5.78 -14.65 5.11
C VAL A 257 5.44 -14.39 3.64
N SER A 258 6.34 -13.77 2.90
CA SER A 258 6.16 -13.52 1.46
C SER A 258 6.14 -14.81 0.65
N LEU A 259 6.99 -15.79 0.98
CA LEU A 259 6.96 -17.11 0.33
C LEU A 259 5.66 -17.86 0.63
N LEU A 260 5.17 -17.79 1.86
CA LEU A 260 3.86 -18.35 2.21
C LEU A 260 2.74 -17.68 1.39
N PHE A 261 2.77 -16.36 1.25
CA PHE A 261 1.79 -15.63 0.46
C PHE A 261 1.87 -15.93 -1.04
N ILE A 262 3.08 -16.07 -1.61
CA ILE A 262 3.29 -16.57 -2.99
C ILE A 262 2.61 -17.93 -3.15
N PHE A 263 2.79 -18.83 -2.20
CA PHE A 263 2.17 -20.15 -2.24
C PHE A 263 0.63 -20.10 -2.19
N VAL A 264 0.06 -19.25 -1.32
CA VAL A 264 -1.40 -18.98 -1.28
C VAL A 264 -1.89 -18.44 -2.62
N SER A 265 -1.16 -17.51 -3.22
CA SER A 265 -1.51 -16.88 -4.50
C SER A 265 -1.47 -17.85 -5.67
N LEU A 266 -0.49 -18.77 -5.69
CA LEU A 266 -0.43 -19.86 -6.67
C LEU A 266 -1.62 -20.82 -6.51
N ALA A 267 -1.99 -21.16 -5.25
CA ALA A 267 -3.15 -22.00 -4.96
C ALA A 267 -4.48 -21.32 -5.39
N LEU A 268 -4.56 -19.99 -5.25
CA LEU A 268 -5.68 -19.21 -5.75
C LEU A 268 -5.76 -19.26 -7.29
N GLY A 269 -4.63 -19.14 -7.99
CA GLY A 269 -4.55 -19.31 -9.43
C GLY A 269 -4.99 -20.71 -9.89
N LEU A 270 -4.61 -21.74 -9.13
CA LEU A 270 -5.10 -23.09 -9.34
C LEU A 270 -6.63 -23.15 -9.22
N LEU A 271 -7.21 -22.55 -8.21
CA LEU A 271 -8.67 -22.49 -8.02
C LEU A 271 -9.35 -21.79 -9.21
N ILE A 272 -8.84 -20.65 -9.66
CA ILE A 272 -9.36 -19.91 -10.81
C ILE A 272 -9.32 -20.81 -12.05
N SER A 273 -8.24 -21.55 -12.27
CA SER A 273 -8.13 -22.47 -13.40
C SER A 273 -9.19 -23.55 -13.40
N THR A 274 -9.78 -23.92 -12.25
CA THR A 274 -10.86 -24.91 -12.20
C THR A 274 -12.19 -24.38 -12.71
N VAL A 275 -12.41 -23.06 -12.66
CA VAL A 275 -13.67 -22.41 -13.02
C VAL A 275 -13.64 -21.88 -14.45
N THR A 276 -12.45 -21.54 -14.96
CA THR A 276 -12.26 -20.95 -16.29
C THR A 276 -11.94 -22.02 -17.35
N ARG A 277 -12.36 -21.74 -18.60
CA ARG A 277 -12.16 -22.65 -19.75
C ARG A 277 -11.20 -22.09 -20.81
N THR A 278 -11.04 -20.77 -20.89
CA THR A 278 -10.19 -20.11 -21.87
C THR A 278 -9.13 -19.26 -21.17
N GLN A 279 -7.99 -19.06 -21.81
CA GLN A 279 -6.90 -18.22 -21.28
C GLN A 279 -7.36 -16.78 -21.04
N VAL A 280 -8.19 -16.23 -21.95
CA VAL A 280 -8.75 -14.89 -21.83
C VAL A 280 -9.64 -14.79 -20.59
N ALA A 281 -10.52 -15.79 -20.35
CA ALA A 281 -11.35 -15.81 -19.15
C ALA A 281 -10.52 -15.93 -17.88
N ALA A 282 -9.46 -16.76 -17.88
CA ALA A 282 -8.54 -16.87 -16.74
C ALA A 282 -7.82 -15.55 -16.46
N MET A 283 -7.36 -14.84 -17.48
CA MET A 283 -6.71 -13.55 -17.38
C MET A 283 -7.67 -12.47 -16.82
N LEU A 284 -8.90 -12.40 -17.35
CA LEU A 284 -9.91 -11.42 -16.87
C LEU A 284 -10.33 -11.69 -15.43
N VAL A 285 -10.59 -12.94 -15.07
CA VAL A 285 -10.96 -13.30 -13.70
C VAL A 285 -9.80 -13.02 -12.74
N SER A 286 -8.57 -13.45 -13.08
CA SER A 286 -7.40 -13.18 -12.22
C SER A 286 -7.08 -11.70 -12.16
N GLY A 287 -7.09 -10.98 -13.29
CA GLY A 287 -6.77 -9.57 -13.35
C GLY A 287 -7.83 -8.71 -12.64
N LEU A 288 -9.07 -8.71 -13.14
CA LEU A 288 -10.10 -7.80 -12.63
C LEU A 288 -10.64 -8.20 -11.27
N MET A 289 -10.99 -9.51 -11.07
CA MET A 289 -11.60 -9.95 -9.82
C MET A 289 -10.63 -10.00 -8.64
N LEU A 290 -9.31 -10.05 -8.86
CA LEU A 290 -8.34 -9.95 -7.78
C LEU A 290 -7.82 -8.53 -7.60
N MET A 291 -7.60 -7.77 -8.67
CA MET A 291 -7.02 -6.43 -8.59
C MET A 291 -7.94 -5.46 -7.86
N MET A 292 -9.22 -5.34 -8.27
CA MET A 292 -10.12 -4.36 -7.67
C MET A 292 -10.37 -4.59 -6.18
N PRO A 293 -10.76 -5.81 -5.72
CA PRO A 293 -10.93 -6.04 -4.29
C PRO A 293 -9.62 -5.86 -3.51
N THR A 294 -8.48 -6.26 -4.08
CA THR A 294 -7.19 -6.07 -3.40
C THR A 294 -6.85 -4.60 -3.23
N MET A 295 -7.02 -3.78 -4.25
CA MET A 295 -6.75 -2.34 -4.13
C MET A 295 -7.66 -1.66 -3.11
N LEU A 296 -8.96 -2.00 -3.10
CA LEU A 296 -9.96 -1.31 -2.29
C LEU A 296 -10.09 -1.88 -0.87
N LEU A 297 -10.02 -3.21 -0.71
CA LEU A 297 -10.40 -3.89 0.53
C LEU A 297 -9.21 -4.52 1.30
N SER A 298 -7.98 -4.38 0.82
CA SER A 298 -6.82 -4.96 1.52
C SER A 298 -6.20 -4.05 2.59
N GLY A 299 -6.67 -2.82 2.74
CA GLY A 299 -6.05 -1.82 3.59
C GLY A 299 -4.89 -1.06 2.92
N MET A 300 -4.72 -1.20 1.57
CA MET A 300 -3.69 -0.49 0.82
C MET A 300 -4.05 0.99 0.63
N ILE A 301 -5.26 1.28 0.16
CA ILE A 301 -5.74 2.65 -0.09
C ILE A 301 -6.56 3.15 1.10
N PHE A 302 -7.53 2.37 1.54
CA PHE A 302 -8.42 2.75 2.64
C PHE A 302 -8.13 1.91 3.89
N PRO A 303 -8.01 2.53 5.07
CA PRO A 303 -7.88 1.79 6.33
C PRO A 303 -9.09 0.85 6.52
N ILE A 304 -8.82 -0.39 6.93
CA ILE A 304 -9.87 -1.41 7.09
C ILE A 304 -10.85 -1.02 8.19
N GLU A 305 -10.34 -0.38 9.24
CA GLU A 305 -11.09 0.06 10.41
C GLU A 305 -12.17 1.10 10.06
N SER A 306 -11.93 1.87 8.98
CA SER A 306 -12.89 2.89 8.51
C SER A 306 -13.99 2.33 7.60
N MET A 307 -13.90 1.05 7.23
CA MET A 307 -14.89 0.41 6.36
C MET A 307 -16.13 -0.04 7.15
N PRO A 308 -17.34 -0.06 6.51
CA PRO A 308 -18.49 -0.74 7.07
C PRO A 308 -18.21 -2.22 7.38
N VAL A 309 -18.84 -2.76 8.43
CA VAL A 309 -18.60 -4.14 8.92
C VAL A 309 -18.73 -5.21 7.83
N ILE A 310 -19.68 -5.02 6.90
CA ILE A 310 -19.88 -5.94 5.77
C ILE A 310 -18.64 -5.98 4.88
N LEU A 311 -18.02 -4.82 4.56
CA LEU A 311 -16.81 -4.75 3.75
C LEU A 311 -15.60 -5.30 4.51
N GLN A 312 -15.52 -5.10 5.83
CA GLN A 312 -14.51 -5.72 6.67
C GLN A 312 -14.56 -7.26 6.63
N ALA A 313 -15.77 -7.83 6.65
CA ALA A 313 -15.98 -9.28 6.55
C ALA A 313 -15.57 -9.82 5.17
N ILE A 314 -15.91 -9.12 4.08
CA ILE A 314 -15.47 -9.49 2.72
C ILE A 314 -13.96 -9.37 2.61
N SER A 315 -13.38 -8.31 3.13
CA SER A 315 -11.94 -8.08 3.18
C SER A 315 -11.19 -9.23 3.88
N ALA A 316 -11.77 -9.82 4.93
CA ALA A 316 -11.16 -10.93 5.67
C ALA A 316 -10.95 -12.20 4.83
N VAL A 317 -11.69 -12.38 3.74
CA VAL A 317 -11.53 -13.50 2.80
C VAL A 317 -10.37 -13.27 1.83
N LEU A 318 -9.87 -12.04 1.70
CA LEU A 318 -8.78 -11.71 0.78
C LEU A 318 -7.42 -12.02 1.41
N PRO A 319 -6.60 -12.91 0.81
CA PRO A 319 -5.27 -13.21 1.33
C PRO A 319 -4.35 -11.99 1.38
N ALA A 320 -4.49 -11.08 0.42
CA ALA A 320 -3.68 -9.88 0.32
C ALA A 320 -3.82 -8.97 1.56
N ARG A 321 -4.99 -8.89 2.19
CA ARG A 321 -5.20 -8.15 3.44
C ARG A 321 -4.20 -8.58 4.51
N TRP A 322 -4.17 -9.87 4.79
CA TRP A 322 -3.35 -10.44 5.87
C TRP A 322 -1.86 -10.33 5.57
N TYR A 323 -1.50 -10.51 4.30
CA TYR A 323 -0.12 -10.32 3.86
C TYR A 323 0.34 -8.88 4.01
N ILE A 324 -0.45 -7.90 3.54
CA ILE A 324 -0.11 -6.47 3.61
C ILE A 324 0.03 -6.03 5.07
N GLN A 325 -0.86 -6.48 5.96
CA GLN A 325 -0.76 -6.21 7.40
C GLN A 325 0.52 -6.81 7.99
N ALA A 326 0.84 -8.07 7.66
CA ALA A 326 2.05 -8.73 8.13
C ALA A 326 3.32 -8.02 7.64
N VAL A 327 3.37 -7.65 6.34
CA VAL A 327 4.52 -6.93 5.79
C VAL A 327 4.67 -5.55 6.39
N ARG A 328 3.57 -4.81 6.60
CA ARG A 328 3.61 -3.48 7.24
C ARG A 328 4.20 -3.58 8.64
N LYS A 329 3.74 -4.53 9.45
CA LYS A 329 4.26 -4.81 10.79
C LYS A 329 5.75 -5.16 10.78
N LEU A 330 6.17 -6.09 9.91
CA LEU A 330 7.57 -6.54 9.84
C LEU A 330 8.49 -5.50 9.20
N MET A 331 8.06 -4.86 8.10
CA MET A 331 8.93 -3.99 7.31
C MET A 331 9.01 -2.57 7.88
N ILE A 332 7.88 -2.00 8.30
CA ILE A 332 7.78 -0.59 8.71
C ILE A 332 7.83 -0.45 10.24
N GLU A 333 7.00 -1.22 10.96
CA GLU A 333 6.91 -1.11 12.41
C GLU A 333 8.07 -1.84 13.11
N GLY A 334 8.74 -2.78 12.42
CA GLY A 334 9.89 -3.50 12.95
C GLY A 334 9.56 -4.41 14.15
N VAL A 335 8.31 -4.90 14.22
CA VAL A 335 7.88 -5.73 15.34
C VAL A 335 8.42 -7.15 15.25
N ASP A 336 8.45 -7.84 16.40
CA ASP A 336 8.83 -9.25 16.44
C ASP A 336 7.78 -10.15 15.75
N VAL A 337 8.25 -11.30 15.25
CA VAL A 337 7.39 -12.28 14.53
C VAL A 337 6.22 -12.77 15.37
N SER A 338 6.34 -12.80 16.69
CA SER A 338 5.26 -13.18 17.61
C SER A 338 3.97 -12.37 17.41
N LEU A 339 4.09 -11.09 17.00
CA LEU A 339 2.97 -10.19 16.74
C LEU A 339 2.36 -10.34 15.34
N VAL A 340 2.94 -11.21 14.51
CA VAL A 340 2.49 -11.49 13.13
C VAL A 340 1.97 -12.93 12.99
N LEU A 341 2.01 -13.73 14.07
CA LEU A 341 1.60 -15.13 14.05
C LEU A 341 0.13 -15.32 13.64
N MET A 342 -0.74 -14.37 13.96
CA MET A 342 -2.15 -14.41 13.57
C MET A 342 -2.30 -14.35 12.05
N GLU A 343 -1.66 -13.38 11.40
CA GLU A 343 -1.70 -13.19 9.95
C GLU A 343 -1.08 -14.41 9.24
N VAL A 344 0.04 -14.92 9.75
CA VAL A 344 0.69 -16.13 9.23
C VAL A 344 -0.22 -17.35 9.36
N GLY A 345 -0.87 -17.53 10.51
CA GLY A 345 -1.81 -18.63 10.75
C GLY A 345 -3.02 -18.59 9.79
N ILE A 346 -3.56 -17.39 9.54
CA ILE A 346 -4.67 -17.21 8.60
C ILE A 346 -4.20 -17.52 7.17
N LEU A 347 -3.05 -17.02 6.75
CA LEU A 347 -2.49 -17.30 5.43
C LEU A 347 -2.22 -18.80 5.24
N ALA A 348 -1.67 -19.48 6.24
CA ALA A 348 -1.44 -20.93 6.20
C ALA A 348 -2.77 -21.71 6.09
N THR A 349 -3.78 -21.30 6.84
CA THR A 349 -5.13 -21.88 6.78
C THR A 349 -5.75 -21.69 5.39
N MET A 350 -5.64 -20.48 4.84
CA MET A 350 -6.11 -20.18 3.47
C MET A 350 -5.39 -21.03 2.43
N ALA A 351 -4.06 -21.24 2.56
CA ALA A 351 -3.30 -22.10 1.67
C ALA A 351 -3.86 -23.51 1.65
N VAL A 352 -4.04 -24.13 2.82
CA VAL A 352 -4.57 -25.49 2.95
C VAL A 352 -6.00 -25.58 2.37
N LEU A 353 -6.83 -24.60 2.67
CA LEU A 353 -8.21 -24.56 2.21
C LEU A 353 -8.29 -24.41 0.68
N LEU A 354 -7.56 -23.47 0.09
CA LEU A 354 -7.52 -23.24 -1.35
C LEU A 354 -7.01 -24.49 -2.10
N ILE A 355 -5.95 -25.11 -1.61
CA ILE A 355 -5.41 -26.33 -2.21
C ILE A 355 -6.45 -27.45 -2.15
N THR A 356 -7.05 -27.68 -0.97
CA THR A 356 -8.03 -28.76 -0.79
C THR A 356 -9.23 -28.59 -1.70
N VAL A 357 -9.78 -27.37 -1.79
CA VAL A 357 -10.92 -27.07 -2.67
C VAL A 357 -10.53 -27.22 -4.13
N SER A 358 -9.35 -26.76 -4.52
CA SER A 358 -8.86 -26.87 -5.89
C SER A 358 -8.70 -28.32 -6.31
N PHE A 359 -8.14 -29.17 -5.43
CA PHE A 359 -7.99 -30.61 -5.70
C PHE A 359 -9.32 -31.34 -5.82
N LYS A 360 -10.28 -31.07 -4.92
CA LYS A 360 -11.62 -31.68 -5.00
C LYS A 360 -12.32 -31.33 -6.31
N LYS A 361 -12.29 -30.05 -6.70
CA LYS A 361 -12.89 -29.59 -7.96
C LYS A 361 -12.18 -30.16 -9.19
N PHE A 362 -10.86 -30.30 -9.12
CA PHE A 362 -10.07 -30.86 -10.22
C PHE A 362 -10.38 -32.33 -10.43
N LYS A 363 -10.51 -33.12 -9.35
CA LYS A 363 -10.87 -34.54 -9.41
C LYS A 363 -12.28 -34.78 -9.96
N HIS A 364 -13.26 -33.99 -9.51
CA HIS A 364 -14.68 -34.12 -9.92
C HIS A 364 -14.95 -33.75 -11.39
N ARG A 365 -13.99 -33.16 -12.07
CA ARG A 365 -14.09 -32.77 -13.48
C ARG A 365 -13.37 -33.78 -14.42
N LEU A 366 -12.70 -34.78 -13.84
CA LEU A 366 -12.02 -35.86 -14.49
C LEU A 366 -12.86 -37.19 -14.49
N GLU A 367 -13.90 -37.20 -13.63
CA GLU A 367 -14.99 -38.18 -13.64
C GLU A 367 -16.16 -37.65 -14.46
#